data_2ff17c60f26a226c1dad9efdd55c6bd2
#
_entry.id   2ff17c60f26a226c1dad9efdd55c6bd2
#
_cell.length_a   1.000
_cell.length_b   1.000
_cell.length_c   1.000
_cell.angle_alpha   90.00
_cell.angle_beta   90.00
_cell.angle_gamma   90.00
#
_symmetry.space_group_name_H-M   'P 1'
#
loop_
_entity.id
_entity.type
_entity.pdbx_description
1 polymer ?
#
loop_
_entity_poly.entity_id
_entity_poly.type
_entity_poly.pdbx_seq_one_letter_code
_entity_poly.pdbx_strand_id
1 'polypeptide(L)'
;DSGHHEALIADVAERYGDLDVVIQAFGQLGAPGLDDPVAAAELATVNYVGAVSSGLAVAHRLRTQGHGTLVVLSSVAGVRTRASNFVYGSTKAGQDAFATGLGHLLHGSGARVLTVRPGFVRSSMTAGMPDAPFSADVDDVAKAVADGLRRGRSVVWVPGILQVVFGLLRYAPGVVWRRLDR
;
A
#
# COMPACT_ATOMS: atom_id res chain seq x y z
N ASP A 1 5.20 -15.26 8.25
CA ASP A 1 4.18 -16.08 8.90
C ASP A 1 3.26 -15.17 9.71
N SER A 2 1.97 -15.14 9.36
CA SER A 2 0.96 -14.25 9.99
C SER A 2 0.79 -14.48 11.50
N GLY A 3 1.08 -15.68 11.99
CA GLY A 3 1.01 -16.02 13.41
C GLY A 3 2.09 -15.38 14.29
N HIS A 4 3.14 -14.79 13.69
CA HIS A 4 4.26 -14.21 14.43
C HIS A 4 4.28 -12.69 14.44
N HIS A 5 3.40 -12.01 13.71
CA HIS A 5 3.45 -10.55 13.57
C HIS A 5 3.23 -9.83 14.91
N GLU A 6 2.31 -10.30 15.74
CA GLU A 6 2.04 -9.68 17.04
C GLU A 6 3.24 -9.81 17.98
N ALA A 7 3.85 -11.00 18.06
CA ALA A 7 5.06 -11.23 18.85
C ALA A 7 6.23 -10.39 18.34
N LEU A 8 6.41 -10.26 17.03
CA LEU A 8 7.44 -9.42 16.44
C LEU A 8 7.29 -7.94 16.84
N ILE A 9 6.07 -7.40 16.72
CA ILE A 9 5.81 -6.00 17.07
C ILE A 9 5.99 -5.78 18.58
N ALA A 10 5.59 -6.73 19.41
CA ALA A 10 5.80 -6.68 20.85
C ALA A 10 7.31 -6.67 21.20
N ASP A 11 8.10 -7.57 20.61
CA ASP A 11 9.55 -7.67 20.82
C ASP A 11 10.26 -6.36 20.40
N VAL A 12 9.90 -5.78 19.25
CA VAL A 12 10.46 -4.50 18.81
C VAL A 12 10.11 -3.37 19.78
N ALA A 13 8.87 -3.32 20.25
CA ALA A 13 8.45 -2.30 21.20
C ALA A 13 9.06 -2.47 22.58
N GLU A 14 9.33 -3.70 23.02
CA GLU A 14 10.03 -3.98 24.27
C GLU A 14 11.50 -3.50 24.22
N ARG A 15 12.15 -3.69 23.08
CA ARG A 15 13.57 -3.31 22.90
C ARG A 15 13.80 -1.81 22.68
N TYR A 16 12.91 -1.15 21.97
CA TYR A 16 13.11 0.22 21.48
C TYR A 16 12.11 1.25 22.02
N GLY A 17 11.10 0.83 22.76
CA GLY A 17 10.06 1.70 23.30
C GLY A 17 8.92 1.92 22.29
N ASP A 18 8.30 3.10 22.36
CA ASP A 18 7.16 3.44 21.54
C ASP A 18 7.53 3.56 20.04
N LEU A 19 6.60 3.17 19.19
CA LEU A 19 6.75 3.16 17.74
C LEU A 19 6.08 4.41 17.15
N ASP A 20 6.87 5.42 16.76
CA ASP A 20 6.33 6.65 16.16
C ASP A 20 5.85 6.41 14.73
N VAL A 21 6.61 5.63 13.94
CA VAL A 21 6.30 5.34 12.54
C VAL A 21 6.65 3.88 12.23
N VAL A 22 5.68 3.15 11.70
CA VAL A 22 5.90 1.81 11.15
C VAL A 22 5.55 1.82 9.67
N ILE A 23 6.47 1.34 8.81
CA ILE A 23 6.29 1.34 7.35
C ILE A 23 6.13 -0.09 6.85
N GLN A 24 4.97 -0.42 6.30
CA GLN A 24 4.75 -1.65 5.54
C GLN A 24 5.22 -1.44 4.10
N ALA A 25 6.46 -1.82 3.82
CA ALA A 25 7.12 -1.65 2.52
C ALA A 25 7.29 -2.97 1.74
N PHE A 26 6.83 -4.09 2.27
CA PHE A 26 6.93 -5.38 1.60
C PHE A 26 5.85 -5.56 0.54
N GLY A 27 6.15 -6.41 -0.45
CA GLY A 27 5.23 -6.78 -1.50
C GLY A 27 5.94 -7.37 -2.71
N GLN A 28 5.17 -8.00 -3.58
CA GLN A 28 5.62 -8.59 -4.83
C GLN A 28 4.72 -8.10 -5.96
N LEU A 29 5.27 -7.94 -7.16
CA LEU A 29 4.50 -7.55 -8.35
C LEU A 29 3.87 -8.77 -9.04
N GLY A 30 4.55 -9.91 -8.99
CA GLY A 30 4.20 -11.11 -9.75
C GLY A 30 4.62 -11.01 -11.22
N ALA A 31 4.45 -12.08 -11.96
CA ALA A 31 4.69 -12.11 -13.39
C ALA A 31 3.56 -11.37 -14.15
N PRO A 32 3.85 -10.72 -15.28
CA PRO A 32 2.81 -10.16 -16.14
C PRO A 32 1.85 -11.25 -16.60
N GLY A 33 0.52 -10.96 -16.57
CA GLY A 33 -0.50 -11.91 -17.01
C GLY A 33 -0.54 -13.21 -16.20
N LEU A 34 -0.20 -13.13 -14.91
CA LEU A 34 -0.15 -14.27 -14.00
C LEU A 34 -1.44 -15.10 -14.07
N ASP A 35 -1.34 -16.31 -14.60
CA ASP A 35 -2.43 -17.28 -14.79
C ASP A 35 -2.25 -18.57 -13.95
N ASP A 36 -1.14 -18.70 -13.23
CA ASP A 36 -0.89 -19.78 -12.27
C ASP A 36 -1.64 -19.52 -10.96
N PRO A 37 -2.65 -20.36 -10.62
CA PRO A 37 -3.45 -20.17 -9.40
C PRO A 37 -2.63 -20.27 -8.10
N VAL A 38 -1.58 -21.08 -8.06
CA VAL A 38 -0.72 -21.25 -6.87
C VAL A 38 0.11 -19.99 -6.65
N ALA A 39 0.81 -19.53 -7.69
CA ALA A 39 1.59 -18.30 -7.63
C ALA A 39 0.70 -17.06 -7.34
N ALA A 40 -0.53 -17.03 -7.86
CA ALA A 40 -1.51 -15.99 -7.55
C ALA A 40 -1.91 -15.98 -6.07
N ALA A 41 -2.12 -17.17 -5.48
CA ALA A 41 -2.44 -17.30 -4.06
C ALA A 41 -1.26 -16.90 -3.15
N GLU A 42 -0.04 -17.27 -3.53
CA GLU A 42 1.18 -16.85 -2.84
C GLU A 42 1.35 -15.32 -2.87
N LEU A 43 1.16 -14.71 -4.04
CA LEU A 43 1.17 -13.26 -4.20
C LEU A 43 0.14 -12.57 -3.30
N ALA A 44 -1.09 -13.09 -3.24
CA ALA A 44 -2.14 -12.57 -2.38
C ALA A 44 -1.78 -12.74 -0.90
N THR A 45 -1.17 -13.85 -0.53
CA THR A 45 -0.71 -14.11 0.83
C THR A 45 0.33 -13.08 1.26
N VAL A 46 1.33 -12.79 0.43
CA VAL A 46 2.34 -11.78 0.74
C VAL A 46 1.71 -10.38 0.79
N ASN A 47 1.04 -9.97 -0.29
CA ASN A 47 0.64 -8.58 -0.46
C ASN A 47 -0.58 -8.18 0.38
N TYR A 48 -1.51 -9.09 0.63
CA TYR A 48 -2.76 -8.78 1.32
C TYR A 48 -2.84 -9.42 2.71
N VAL A 49 -2.72 -10.75 2.81
CA VAL A 49 -2.83 -11.43 4.12
C VAL A 49 -1.73 -10.95 5.06
N GLY A 50 -0.48 -10.85 4.57
CA GLY A 50 0.64 -10.30 5.33
C GLY A 50 0.39 -8.86 5.80
N ALA A 51 -0.15 -8.00 4.90
CA ALA A 51 -0.45 -6.61 5.23
C ALA A 51 -1.57 -6.48 6.27
N VAL A 52 -2.62 -7.29 6.16
CA VAL A 52 -3.73 -7.31 7.15
C VAL A 52 -3.23 -7.76 8.52
N SER A 53 -2.53 -8.89 8.58
CA SER A 53 -2.05 -9.46 9.85
C SER A 53 -1.04 -8.53 10.54
N SER A 54 0.00 -8.07 9.84
CA SER A 54 0.98 -7.16 10.42
C SER A 54 0.40 -5.78 10.72
N GLY A 55 -0.52 -5.28 9.87
CA GLY A 55 -1.20 -4.01 10.09
C GLY A 55 -2.07 -4.00 11.35
N LEU A 56 -2.77 -5.10 11.64
CA LEU A 56 -3.53 -5.25 12.89
C LEU A 56 -2.60 -5.31 14.11
N ALA A 57 -1.52 -6.07 14.06
CA ALA A 57 -0.54 -6.14 15.13
C ALA A 57 0.05 -4.75 15.46
N VAL A 58 0.43 -4.00 14.42
CA VAL A 58 0.90 -2.62 14.57
C VAL A 58 -0.20 -1.72 15.15
N ALA A 59 -1.42 -1.81 14.62
CA ALA A 59 -2.54 -0.98 15.09
C ALA A 59 -2.87 -1.20 16.56
N HIS A 60 -2.83 -2.46 17.04
CA HIS A 60 -3.01 -2.77 18.46
C HIS A 60 -1.95 -2.05 19.31
N ARG A 61 -0.68 -2.11 18.91
CA ARG A 61 0.41 -1.44 19.61
C ARG A 61 0.24 0.07 19.60
N LEU A 62 0.05 0.70 18.42
CA LEU A 62 -0.09 2.15 18.29
C LEU A 62 -1.31 2.68 19.06
N ARG A 63 -2.40 1.93 19.07
CA ARG A 63 -3.60 2.29 19.83
C ARG A 63 -3.35 2.23 21.34
N THR A 64 -2.62 1.24 21.82
CA THR A 64 -2.29 1.09 23.24
C THR A 64 -1.37 2.21 23.71
N GLN A 65 -0.39 2.62 22.91
CA GLN A 65 0.51 3.74 23.25
C GLN A 65 -0.12 5.12 23.05
N GLY A 66 -1.26 5.21 22.32
CA GLY A 66 -2.01 6.46 22.13
C GLY A 66 -1.44 7.40 21.07
N HIS A 67 -0.45 6.98 20.28
CA HIS A 67 0.15 7.75 19.19
C HIS A 67 0.84 6.85 18.17
N GLY A 68 1.34 7.45 17.09
CA GLY A 68 2.10 6.79 16.04
C GLY A 68 1.35 6.67 14.72
N THR A 69 2.06 6.33 13.67
CA THR A 69 1.50 6.24 12.31
C THR A 69 1.96 4.96 11.63
N LEU A 70 1.00 4.16 11.18
CA LEU A 70 1.24 3.07 10.23
C LEU A 70 1.21 3.64 8.81
N VAL A 71 2.32 3.51 8.08
CA VAL A 71 2.41 3.84 6.65
C VAL A 71 2.21 2.57 5.82
N VAL A 72 1.24 2.58 4.92
CA VAL A 72 0.92 1.44 4.05
C VAL A 72 1.23 1.81 2.60
N LEU A 73 2.18 1.10 1.97
CA LEU A 73 2.51 1.29 0.56
C LEU A 73 1.53 0.50 -0.33
N SER A 74 0.41 1.15 -0.69
CA SER A 74 -0.56 0.68 -1.67
C SER A 74 -0.05 0.89 -3.12
N SER A 75 -0.91 1.16 -4.07
CA SER A 75 -0.60 1.51 -5.46
C SER A 75 -1.81 2.09 -6.15
N VAL A 76 -1.60 2.88 -7.22
CA VAL A 76 -2.68 3.25 -8.15
C VAL A 76 -3.33 2.04 -8.81
N ALA A 77 -2.63 0.91 -8.93
CA ALA A 77 -3.19 -0.35 -9.43
C ALA A 77 -4.34 -0.87 -8.56
N GLY A 78 -4.36 -0.53 -7.26
CA GLY A 78 -5.47 -0.84 -6.36
C GLY A 78 -6.69 0.06 -6.56
N VAL A 79 -6.52 1.25 -7.15
CA VAL A 79 -7.64 2.17 -7.45
C VAL A 79 -8.36 1.80 -8.73
N ARG A 80 -7.60 1.39 -9.76
CA ARG A 80 -8.12 0.92 -11.04
C ARG A 80 -7.22 -0.19 -11.58
N THR A 81 -7.67 -1.42 -11.43
CA THR A 81 -6.94 -2.62 -11.82
C THR A 81 -6.87 -2.77 -13.33
N ARG A 82 -5.72 -3.24 -13.84
CA ARG A 82 -5.47 -3.53 -15.27
C ARG A 82 -5.45 -5.03 -15.52
N ALA A 83 -5.81 -5.44 -16.75
CA ALA A 83 -5.75 -6.83 -17.16
C ALA A 83 -4.32 -7.39 -17.11
N SER A 84 -3.32 -6.56 -17.42
CA SER A 84 -1.91 -6.97 -17.40
C SER A 84 -1.36 -7.32 -16.00
N ASN A 85 -1.99 -6.83 -14.93
CA ASN A 85 -1.56 -7.05 -13.54
C ASN A 85 -2.73 -7.20 -12.56
N PHE A 86 -3.79 -7.89 -13.00
CA PHE A 86 -5.06 -7.93 -12.24
C PHE A 86 -4.90 -8.60 -10.86
N VAL A 87 -4.08 -9.62 -10.71
CA VAL A 87 -3.83 -10.26 -9.41
C VAL A 87 -3.15 -9.27 -8.47
N TYR A 88 -2.06 -8.63 -8.90
CA TYR A 88 -1.40 -7.58 -8.12
C TYR A 88 -2.36 -6.44 -7.77
N GLY A 89 -3.08 -5.91 -8.76
CA GLY A 89 -4.04 -4.83 -8.57
C GLY A 89 -5.13 -5.19 -7.55
N SER A 90 -5.63 -6.43 -7.57
CA SER A 90 -6.63 -6.90 -6.59
C SER A 90 -6.07 -6.94 -5.17
N THR A 91 -4.82 -7.39 -4.98
CA THR A 91 -4.18 -7.39 -3.65
C THR A 91 -3.97 -5.97 -3.13
N LYS A 92 -3.58 -5.04 -4.00
CA LYS A 92 -3.42 -3.62 -3.65
C LYS A 92 -4.75 -2.93 -3.37
N ALA A 93 -5.83 -3.30 -4.07
CA ALA A 93 -7.17 -2.83 -3.77
C ALA A 93 -7.65 -3.28 -2.39
N GLY A 94 -7.44 -4.55 -2.06
CA GLY A 94 -7.72 -5.08 -0.72
C GLY A 94 -6.90 -4.39 0.37
N GLN A 95 -5.59 -4.22 0.14
CA GLN A 95 -4.70 -3.52 1.07
C GLN A 95 -5.13 -2.06 1.30
N ASP A 96 -5.53 -1.36 0.24
CA ASP A 96 -6.00 0.03 0.30
C ASP A 96 -7.32 0.15 1.08
N ALA A 97 -8.26 -0.76 0.84
CA ALA A 97 -9.52 -0.83 1.57
C ALA A 97 -9.29 -1.14 3.06
N PHE A 98 -8.41 -2.11 3.37
CA PHE A 98 -8.01 -2.43 4.72
C PHE A 98 -7.40 -1.21 5.44
N ALA A 99 -6.43 -0.54 4.81
CA ALA A 99 -5.78 0.64 5.38
C ALA A 99 -6.78 1.79 5.66
N THR A 100 -7.74 1.97 4.75
CA THR A 100 -8.83 2.96 4.93
C THR A 100 -9.71 2.61 6.13
N GLY A 101 -10.18 1.37 6.22
CA GLY A 101 -11.00 0.89 7.35
C GLY A 101 -10.26 0.98 8.69
N LEU A 102 -8.97 0.59 8.68
CA LEU A 102 -8.12 0.68 9.85
C LEU A 102 -7.91 2.14 10.31
N GLY A 103 -7.75 3.06 9.37
CA GLY A 103 -7.66 4.49 9.67
C GLY A 103 -8.94 5.02 10.35
N HIS A 104 -10.11 4.55 9.93
CA HIS A 104 -11.39 4.88 10.58
C HIS A 104 -11.46 4.28 11.99
N LEU A 105 -11.05 3.03 12.18
CA LEU A 105 -11.03 2.36 13.48
C LEU A 105 -10.12 3.09 14.49
N LEU A 106 -8.98 3.61 14.02
CA LEU A 106 -8.01 4.30 14.86
C LEU A 106 -8.37 5.78 15.13
N HIS A 107 -9.44 6.29 14.52
CA HIS A 107 -9.85 7.70 14.71
C HIS A 107 -10.09 8.01 16.19
N GLY A 108 -9.50 9.10 16.67
CA GLY A 108 -9.60 9.53 18.08
C GLY A 108 -8.69 8.80 19.07
N SER A 109 -7.97 7.75 18.64
CA SER A 109 -7.04 7.02 19.52
C SER A 109 -5.63 7.65 19.63
N GLY A 110 -5.34 8.69 18.85
CA GLY A 110 -4.01 9.26 18.70
C GLY A 110 -3.14 8.56 17.65
N ALA A 111 -3.43 7.28 17.34
CA ALA A 111 -2.79 6.53 16.26
C ALA A 111 -3.42 6.85 14.89
N ARG A 112 -2.65 6.70 13.80
CA ARG A 112 -3.10 7.04 12.45
C ARG A 112 -2.62 6.03 11.41
N VAL A 113 -3.26 6.07 10.23
CA VAL A 113 -2.79 5.37 9.02
C VAL A 113 -2.50 6.41 7.94
N LEU A 114 -1.37 6.25 7.27
CA LEU A 114 -1.02 6.96 6.04
C LEU A 114 -0.96 5.97 4.90
N THR A 115 -1.92 6.03 3.98
CA THR A 115 -1.92 5.22 2.76
C THR A 115 -1.17 5.96 1.65
N VAL A 116 -0.16 5.33 1.08
CA VAL A 116 0.62 5.88 -0.03
C VAL A 116 0.21 5.18 -1.31
N ARG A 117 -0.15 5.93 -2.35
CA ARG A 117 -0.58 5.43 -3.66
C ARG A 117 0.40 5.87 -4.74
N PRO A 118 1.54 5.19 -4.87
CA PRO A 118 2.47 5.47 -5.97
C PRO A 118 1.92 4.93 -7.28
N GLY A 119 2.33 5.61 -8.38
CA GLY A 119 2.26 5.07 -9.73
C GLY A 119 3.39 4.11 -10.01
N PHE A 120 3.94 4.14 -11.23
CA PHE A 120 5.15 3.40 -11.56
C PHE A 120 6.36 4.04 -10.85
N VAL A 121 7.09 3.24 -10.08
CA VAL A 121 8.29 3.68 -9.36
C VAL A 121 9.50 2.92 -9.90
N ARG A 122 10.54 3.63 -10.32
CA ARG A 122 11.82 3.01 -10.74
C ARG A 122 12.50 2.42 -9.52
N SER A 123 12.47 1.09 -9.44
CA SER A 123 13.01 0.34 -8.30
C SER A 123 13.46 -1.05 -8.75
N SER A 124 14.01 -1.85 -7.84
CA SER A 124 14.32 -3.26 -8.11
C SER A 124 13.09 -4.07 -8.56
N MET A 125 11.91 -3.74 -8.07
CA MET A 125 10.65 -4.41 -8.42
C MET A 125 10.25 -4.19 -9.88
N THR A 126 10.63 -3.06 -10.48
CA THR A 126 10.27 -2.66 -11.85
C THR A 126 11.47 -2.69 -12.80
N ALA A 127 12.61 -3.25 -12.35
CA ALA A 127 13.80 -3.35 -13.17
C ALA A 127 13.55 -4.11 -14.48
N GLY A 128 13.98 -3.55 -15.61
CA GLY A 128 13.76 -4.09 -16.93
C GLY A 128 12.38 -3.83 -17.55
N MET A 129 11.46 -3.22 -16.84
CA MET A 129 10.18 -2.77 -17.38
C MET A 129 10.31 -1.39 -18.05
N PRO A 130 9.58 -1.14 -19.15
CA PRO A 130 9.55 0.21 -19.74
C PRO A 130 8.88 1.20 -18.78
N ASP A 131 9.38 2.44 -18.78
CA ASP A 131 8.80 3.53 -18.00
C ASP A 131 7.34 3.78 -18.38
N ALA A 132 6.52 3.99 -17.37
CA ALA A 132 5.13 4.41 -17.56
C ALA A 132 5.00 5.95 -17.46
N PRO A 133 3.92 6.52 -18.02
CA PRO A 133 3.63 7.95 -17.81
C PRO A 133 3.58 8.29 -16.32
N PHE A 134 4.18 9.42 -15.96
CA PHE A 134 4.27 9.89 -14.57
C PHE A 134 5.06 8.94 -13.65
N SER A 135 6.10 8.27 -14.17
CA SER A 135 7.04 7.51 -13.34
C SER A 135 7.70 8.41 -12.28
N ALA A 136 7.95 7.85 -11.12
CA ALA A 136 8.62 8.48 -10.00
C ALA A 136 9.85 7.66 -9.58
N ASP A 137 10.77 8.29 -8.87
CA ASP A 137 11.88 7.60 -8.25
C ASP A 137 11.57 7.25 -6.78
N VAL A 138 12.36 6.35 -6.21
CA VAL A 138 12.21 5.94 -4.78
C VAL A 138 12.28 7.15 -3.86
N ASP A 139 13.17 8.10 -4.15
CA ASP A 139 13.34 9.33 -3.37
C ASP A 139 12.10 10.22 -3.40
N ASP A 140 11.37 10.26 -4.52
CA ASP A 140 10.13 11.03 -4.63
C ASP A 140 9.06 10.43 -3.71
N VAL A 141 8.99 9.09 -3.65
CA VAL A 141 8.08 8.39 -2.74
C VAL A 141 8.48 8.66 -1.30
N ALA A 142 9.76 8.55 -0.96
CA ALA A 142 10.26 8.80 0.39
C ALA A 142 9.96 10.24 0.87
N LYS A 143 10.21 11.25 0.02
CA LYS A 143 9.88 12.65 0.30
C LYS A 143 8.38 12.84 0.51
N ALA A 144 7.55 12.23 -0.33
CA ALA A 144 6.10 12.34 -0.22
C ALA A 144 5.57 11.69 1.07
N VAL A 145 6.15 10.56 1.50
CA VAL A 145 5.84 9.92 2.79
C VAL A 145 6.21 10.85 3.95
N ALA A 146 7.43 11.39 3.97
CA ALA A 146 7.88 12.30 5.01
C ALA A 146 7.00 13.55 5.11
N ASP A 147 6.63 14.14 3.95
CA ASP A 147 5.72 15.28 3.89
C ASP A 147 4.31 14.92 4.35
N GLY A 148 3.81 13.74 3.99
CA GLY A 148 2.52 13.21 4.42
C GLY A 148 2.45 13.04 5.94
N LEU A 149 3.50 12.46 6.53
CA LEU A 149 3.64 12.29 7.98
C LEU A 149 3.63 13.65 8.71
N ARG A 150 4.48 14.59 8.27
CA ARG A 150 4.56 15.93 8.88
C ARG A 150 3.25 16.70 8.83
N ARG A 151 2.47 16.54 7.75
CA ARG A 151 1.19 17.23 7.55
C ARG A 151 -0.02 16.45 8.09
N GLY A 152 0.17 15.29 8.72
CA GLY A 152 -0.89 14.46 9.24
C GLY A 152 -1.88 13.95 8.18
N ARG A 153 -1.42 13.72 6.95
CA ARG A 153 -2.29 13.24 5.86
C ARG A 153 -2.67 11.78 6.06
N SER A 154 -3.87 11.42 5.64
CA SER A 154 -4.33 10.02 5.60
C SER A 154 -4.00 9.33 4.27
N VAL A 155 -3.86 10.09 3.18
CA VAL A 155 -3.55 9.56 1.84
C VAL A 155 -2.55 10.48 1.14
N VAL A 156 -1.58 9.86 0.45
CA VAL A 156 -0.60 10.54 -0.41
C VAL A 156 -0.53 9.83 -1.76
N TRP A 157 -0.50 10.60 -2.85
CA TRP A 157 -0.32 10.11 -4.22
C TRP A 157 1.04 10.52 -4.76
N VAL A 158 1.73 9.62 -5.48
CA VAL A 158 3.07 9.90 -5.98
C VAL A 158 3.18 9.51 -7.47
N PRO A 159 3.39 10.47 -8.35
CA PRO A 159 3.26 11.93 -8.13
C PRO A 159 1.81 12.37 -7.89
N GLY A 160 1.64 13.55 -7.28
CA GLY A 160 0.32 14.06 -6.87
C GLY A 160 -0.72 14.17 -7.98
N ILE A 161 -0.30 14.35 -9.24
CA ILE A 161 -1.19 14.40 -10.41
C ILE A 161 -2.03 13.13 -10.58
N LEU A 162 -1.53 11.98 -10.09
CA LEU A 162 -2.24 10.71 -10.18
C LEU A 162 -3.54 10.69 -9.36
N GLN A 163 -3.67 11.58 -8.37
CA GLN A 163 -4.92 11.75 -7.65
C GLN A 163 -6.06 12.19 -8.58
N VAL A 164 -5.79 13.13 -9.48
CA VAL A 164 -6.78 13.61 -10.45
C VAL A 164 -7.02 12.56 -11.53
N VAL A 165 -5.93 12.03 -12.10
CA VAL A 165 -6.00 11.01 -13.17
C VAL A 165 -6.80 9.79 -12.71
N PHE A 166 -6.44 9.17 -11.61
CA PHE A 166 -7.13 7.97 -11.11
C PHE A 166 -8.46 8.27 -10.44
N GLY A 167 -8.65 9.48 -9.93
CA GLY A 167 -9.94 9.97 -9.48
C GLY A 167 -10.99 9.97 -10.60
N LEU A 168 -10.58 10.38 -11.82
CA LEU A 168 -11.43 10.33 -13.02
C LEU A 168 -11.54 8.92 -13.60
N LEU A 169 -10.42 8.22 -13.76
CA LEU A 169 -10.36 6.86 -14.33
C LEU A 169 -11.17 5.84 -13.51
N ARG A 170 -11.30 6.06 -12.22
CA ARG A 170 -12.11 5.22 -11.33
C ARG A 170 -13.55 5.06 -11.83
N TYR A 171 -14.11 6.09 -12.43
CA TYR A 171 -15.49 6.11 -12.94
C TYR A 171 -15.58 5.84 -14.44
N ALA A 172 -14.46 5.60 -15.13
CA ALA A 172 -14.47 5.30 -16.56
C ALA A 172 -15.26 4.01 -16.83
N PRO A 173 -16.20 4.03 -17.81
CA PRO A 173 -16.94 2.83 -18.22
C PRO A 173 -16.00 1.71 -18.67
N GLY A 174 -16.33 0.46 -18.37
CA GLY A 174 -15.48 -0.69 -18.68
C GLY A 174 -15.09 -0.81 -20.16
N VAL A 175 -15.95 -0.32 -21.08
CA VAL A 175 -15.65 -0.29 -22.53
C VAL A 175 -14.49 0.66 -22.84
N VAL A 176 -14.47 1.83 -22.19
CA VAL A 176 -13.39 2.82 -22.33
C VAL A 176 -12.11 2.28 -21.70
N TRP A 177 -12.22 1.74 -20.48
CA TRP A 177 -11.09 1.20 -19.76
C TRP A 177 -10.37 0.08 -20.54
N ARG A 178 -11.12 -0.88 -21.10
CA ARG A 178 -10.54 -1.97 -21.92
C ARG A 178 -9.78 -1.50 -23.16
N ARG A 179 -10.02 -0.29 -23.65
CA ARG A 179 -9.25 0.30 -24.76
C ARG A 179 -7.96 0.98 -24.30
N LEU A 180 -7.96 1.50 -23.07
CA LEU A 180 -6.81 2.15 -22.47
C LEU A 180 -5.82 1.16 -21.82
N ASP A 181 -6.28 -0.05 -21.57
CA ASP A 181 -5.53 -1.11 -20.88
C ASP A 181 -4.82 -2.10 -21.86
N ARG A 182 -4.84 -1.80 -23.15
CA ARG A 182 -4.19 -2.58 -24.23
C ARG A 182 -2.78 -2.09 -24.48
#